data_b96d32787774f02ab6e5d044f73607c1
#
_entry.id   b96d32787774f02ab6e5d044f73607c1
#
_cell.length_a   1.000
_cell.length_b   1.000
_cell.length_c   1.000
_cell.angle_alpha   90.00
_cell.angle_beta   90.00
_cell.angle_gamma   90.00
#
_symmetry.space_group_name_H-M   'P 1'
#
loop_
_entity.id
_entity.type
_entity.pdbx_description
1 polymer ?
#
loop_
_entity_poly.entity_id
_entity_poly.type
_entity_poly.pdbx_seq_one_letter_code
_entity_poly.pdbx_strand_id
1 'polypeptide(L)'
;MSRLTKVDSHGVVEYRVVYITMLTILAIAFTVLLGGYLMYLAEVDVAGSNISTWRDGTWVVTMIMTTIGFGDFYPISTSGRVVCWTVFIVGALEIGTLIGLAGSAMGTDKSIQNRELRTMLCEVMRKLEHMEEHTGMSTEVTKNSHNLDIVFSQSYYDSLTL
;
A
#
# COMPACT_ATOMS: atom_id res chain seq x y z
N MET A 1 -8.30 -18.70 22.26
CA MET A 1 -7.54 -17.59 21.63
C MET A 1 -6.89 -17.96 20.27
N SER A 2 -7.46 -18.89 19.51
CA SER A 2 -6.81 -19.45 18.29
C SER A 2 -7.66 -19.38 17.03
N ARG A 3 -8.47 -18.34 16.86
CA ARG A 3 -9.34 -18.18 15.65
C ARG A 3 -8.95 -17.00 14.75
N LEU A 4 -7.76 -16.42 14.91
CA LEU A 4 -7.35 -15.23 14.16
C LEU A 4 -6.30 -15.51 13.07
N THR A 5 -6.01 -16.76 12.77
CA THR A 5 -5.03 -17.12 11.74
C THR A 5 -5.62 -18.11 10.76
N LYS A 6 -6.28 -17.63 9.73
CA LYS A 6 -6.50 -18.43 8.52
C LYS A 6 -5.24 -18.29 7.68
N VAL A 7 -4.35 -19.26 7.81
CA VAL A 7 -3.18 -19.38 6.93
C VAL A 7 -3.71 -19.94 5.62
N ASP A 8 -3.76 -19.12 4.59
CA ASP A 8 -4.02 -19.60 3.24
C ASP A 8 -2.82 -20.42 2.77
N SER A 9 -3.01 -21.36 1.85
CA SER A 9 -2.00 -22.31 1.35
C SER A 9 -0.71 -21.69 0.81
N HIS A 10 -0.60 -20.38 0.86
CA HIS A 10 0.56 -19.57 0.45
C HIS A 10 1.18 -18.74 1.60
N GLY A 11 0.82 -18.99 2.87
CA GLY A 11 1.47 -18.39 4.03
C GLY A 11 1.22 -16.88 4.24
N VAL A 12 0.36 -16.24 3.46
CA VAL A 12 0.06 -14.82 3.60
C VAL A 12 -1.10 -14.62 4.58
N VAL A 13 -0.83 -13.96 5.69
CA VAL A 13 -1.79 -13.74 6.78
C VAL A 13 -2.69 -12.53 6.45
N GLU A 14 -3.87 -12.75 5.89
CA GLU A 14 -4.87 -11.69 5.59
C GLU A 14 -5.23 -10.81 6.80
N TYR A 15 -5.18 -11.35 8.01
CA TYR A 15 -5.45 -10.59 9.25
C TYR A 15 -4.47 -9.45 9.51
N ARG A 16 -3.26 -9.57 8.99
CA ARG A 16 -2.22 -8.56 9.16
C ARG A 16 -2.58 -7.25 8.48
N VAL A 17 -3.20 -7.31 7.30
CA VAL A 17 -3.60 -6.12 6.53
C VAL A 17 -4.69 -5.34 7.27
N VAL A 18 -5.77 -6.01 7.69
CA VAL A 18 -6.88 -5.37 8.43
C VAL A 18 -6.41 -4.77 9.75
N TYR A 19 -5.58 -5.49 10.50
CA TYR A 19 -5.03 -5.00 11.76
C TYR A 19 -4.14 -3.76 11.56
N ILE A 20 -3.23 -3.81 10.58
CA ILE A 20 -2.34 -2.69 10.27
C ILE A 20 -3.17 -1.49 9.79
N THR A 21 -4.19 -1.70 8.95
CA THR A 21 -5.09 -0.63 8.48
C THR A 21 -5.81 0.04 9.66
N MET A 22 -6.36 -0.73 10.59
CA MET A 22 -7.01 -0.17 11.78
C MET A 22 -6.01 0.61 12.65
N LEU A 23 -4.81 0.08 12.82
CA LEU A 23 -3.76 0.74 13.60
C LEU A 23 -3.31 2.05 12.94
N THR A 24 -3.20 2.07 11.62
CA THR A 24 -2.85 3.29 10.87
C THR A 24 -3.96 4.35 10.97
N ILE A 25 -5.23 3.96 10.87
CA ILE A 25 -6.36 4.89 11.06
C ILE A 25 -6.35 5.48 12.48
N LEU A 26 -6.07 4.66 13.48
CA LEU A 26 -5.95 5.12 14.86
C LEU A 26 -4.76 6.08 15.05
N ALA A 27 -3.63 5.79 14.39
CA ALA A 27 -2.45 6.65 14.41
C ALA A 27 -2.75 8.01 13.75
N ILE A 28 -3.43 8.04 12.60
CA ILE A 28 -3.87 9.28 11.95
C ILE A 28 -4.76 10.10 12.88
N ALA A 29 -5.74 9.50 13.51
CA ALA A 29 -6.61 10.19 14.45
C ALA A 29 -5.82 10.76 15.65
N PHE A 30 -4.87 10.00 16.16
CA PHE A 30 -3.98 10.45 17.23
C PHE A 30 -3.09 11.61 16.78
N THR A 31 -2.49 11.53 15.59
CA THR A 31 -1.65 12.60 15.02
C THR A 31 -2.45 13.89 14.82
N VAL A 32 -3.69 13.79 14.32
CA VAL A 32 -4.58 14.95 14.15
C VAL A 32 -4.92 15.61 15.48
N LEU A 33 -5.31 14.83 16.48
CA LEU A 33 -5.70 15.37 17.79
C LEU A 33 -4.51 15.93 18.56
N LEU A 34 -3.42 15.19 18.64
CA LEU A 34 -2.21 15.61 19.33
C LEU A 34 -1.54 16.79 18.61
N GLY A 35 -1.37 16.69 17.29
CA GLY A 35 -0.81 17.74 16.46
C GLY A 35 -1.63 19.03 16.53
N GLY A 36 -2.97 18.92 16.50
CA GLY A 36 -3.87 20.05 16.66
C GLY A 36 -3.76 20.72 18.02
N TYR A 37 -3.61 19.94 19.08
CA TYR A 37 -3.38 20.48 20.42
C TYR A 37 -2.01 21.17 20.55
N LEU A 38 -0.96 20.56 20.00
CA LEU A 38 0.37 21.17 19.99
C LEU A 38 0.40 22.46 19.13
N MET A 39 -0.31 22.49 18.02
CA MET A 39 -0.48 23.67 17.19
C MET A 39 -1.17 24.82 17.95
N TYR A 40 -2.26 24.49 18.66
CA TYR A 40 -2.94 25.44 19.51
C TYR A 40 -2.00 26.02 20.59
N LEU A 41 -1.29 25.16 21.32
CA LEU A 41 -0.34 25.62 22.35
C LEU A 41 0.79 26.50 21.77
N ALA A 42 1.21 26.25 20.55
CA ALA A 42 2.26 27.02 19.89
C ALA A 42 1.80 28.42 19.46
N GLU A 43 0.48 28.63 19.25
CA GLU A 43 -0.05 29.85 18.63
C GLU A 43 -0.99 30.66 19.51
N VAL A 44 -1.55 30.11 20.60
CA VAL A 44 -2.60 30.74 21.41
C VAL A 44 -2.16 32.06 22.01
N ASP A 45 -0.88 32.20 22.40
CA ASP A 45 -0.34 33.42 23.02
C ASP A 45 0.42 34.31 22.02
N VAL A 46 0.35 34.01 20.72
CA VAL A 46 1.06 34.75 19.68
C VAL A 46 0.21 35.89 19.15
N ALA A 47 0.72 37.12 19.31
CA ALA A 47 0.03 38.32 18.82
C ALA A 47 -0.19 38.24 17.29
N GLY A 48 -1.43 38.37 16.85
CA GLY A 48 -1.81 38.29 15.43
C GLY A 48 -2.06 36.89 14.89
N SER A 49 -1.95 35.87 15.72
CA SER A 49 -2.33 34.51 15.34
C SER A 49 -3.86 34.41 15.18
N ASN A 50 -4.31 33.68 14.15
CA ASN A 50 -5.71 33.35 13.92
C ASN A 50 -6.10 31.98 14.51
N ILE A 51 -5.15 31.26 15.13
CA ILE A 51 -5.37 29.98 15.80
C ILE A 51 -5.61 30.24 17.28
N SER A 52 -6.87 30.37 17.68
CA SER A 52 -7.27 30.73 19.05
C SER A 52 -7.89 29.56 19.84
N THR A 53 -8.29 28.49 19.15
CA THR A 53 -8.85 27.30 19.78
C THR A 53 -8.14 26.03 19.32
N TRP A 54 -8.23 24.98 20.12
CA TRP A 54 -7.69 23.68 19.73
C TRP A 54 -8.37 23.12 18.46
N ARG A 55 -9.61 23.55 18.18
CA ARG A 55 -10.33 23.21 16.94
C ARG A 55 -9.65 23.79 15.72
N ASP A 56 -9.22 25.05 15.81
CA ASP A 56 -8.49 25.73 14.73
C ASP A 56 -7.16 25.02 14.48
N GLY A 57 -6.44 24.66 15.56
CA GLY A 57 -5.22 23.85 15.47
C GLY A 57 -5.44 22.48 14.81
N THR A 58 -6.51 21.79 15.19
CA THR A 58 -6.88 20.49 14.58
C THR A 58 -7.26 20.65 13.12
N TRP A 59 -7.94 21.71 12.75
CA TRP A 59 -8.24 22.04 11.37
C TRP A 59 -6.97 22.25 10.55
N VAL A 60 -6.05 23.07 11.02
CA VAL A 60 -4.76 23.31 10.34
C VAL A 60 -3.98 22.03 10.14
N VAL A 61 -3.87 21.19 11.17
CA VAL A 61 -3.18 19.90 11.08
C VAL A 61 -3.82 18.99 10.05
N THR A 62 -5.15 18.94 10.02
CA THR A 62 -5.88 18.17 9.01
C THR A 62 -5.59 18.67 7.59
N MET A 63 -5.55 19.99 7.40
CA MET A 63 -5.23 20.61 6.11
C MET A 63 -3.80 20.33 5.65
N ILE A 64 -2.85 20.29 6.60
CA ILE A 64 -1.44 19.95 6.33
C ILE A 64 -1.32 18.49 5.93
N MET A 65 -1.93 17.56 6.70
CA MET A 65 -1.85 16.14 6.44
C MET A 65 -2.49 15.76 5.10
N THR A 66 -3.62 16.38 4.78
CA THR A 66 -4.32 16.13 3.50
C THR A 66 -3.73 16.91 2.32
N THR A 67 -2.74 17.78 2.56
CA THR A 67 -2.11 18.64 1.56
C THR A 67 -3.09 19.59 0.83
N ILE A 68 -4.26 19.87 1.42
CA ILE A 68 -5.27 20.76 0.83
C ILE A 68 -4.88 22.23 1.01
N GLY A 69 -4.57 22.65 2.25
CA GLY A 69 -4.03 23.97 2.57
C GLY A 69 -4.90 25.15 2.12
N PHE A 70 -6.11 25.31 2.63
CA PHE A 70 -6.98 26.44 2.27
C PHE A 70 -6.40 27.82 2.61
N GLY A 71 -5.48 27.88 3.61
CA GLY A 71 -4.83 29.14 3.98
C GLY A 71 -5.70 30.07 4.84
N ASP A 72 -6.84 29.59 5.34
CA ASP A 72 -7.74 30.29 6.26
C ASP A 72 -7.13 30.39 7.68
N PHE A 73 -6.43 29.36 8.10
CA PHE A 73 -5.65 29.28 9.33
C PHE A 73 -4.20 28.90 9.02
N TYR A 74 -3.24 29.56 9.64
CA TYR A 74 -1.81 29.28 9.45
C TYR A 74 -0.99 29.71 10.67
N PRO A 75 0.12 29.00 11.00
CA PRO A 75 0.97 29.34 12.10
C PRO A 75 1.88 30.52 11.76
N ILE A 76 1.97 31.46 12.68
CA ILE A 76 2.85 32.63 12.60
C ILE A 76 4.16 32.36 13.34
N SER A 77 4.10 31.65 14.47
CA SER A 77 5.24 31.38 15.33
C SER A 77 6.24 30.40 14.70
N THR A 78 7.49 30.48 15.16
CA THR A 78 8.50 29.47 14.77
C THR A 78 8.16 28.09 15.33
N SER A 79 7.63 28.02 16.56
CA SER A 79 7.16 26.78 17.17
C SER A 79 6.02 26.13 16.37
N GLY A 80 5.03 26.91 15.94
CA GLY A 80 3.94 26.44 15.09
C GLY A 80 4.45 25.89 13.73
N ARG A 81 5.44 26.56 13.14
CA ARG A 81 6.07 26.07 11.89
C ARG A 81 6.80 24.74 12.08
N VAL A 82 7.48 24.55 13.22
CA VAL A 82 8.12 23.26 13.54
C VAL A 82 7.06 22.15 13.69
N VAL A 83 5.94 22.45 14.36
CA VAL A 83 4.81 21.52 14.45
C VAL A 83 4.29 21.17 13.05
N CYS A 84 4.14 22.14 12.14
CA CYS A 84 3.74 21.89 10.75
C CYS A 84 4.65 20.89 10.04
N TRP A 85 5.96 21.09 10.09
CA TRP A 85 6.92 20.19 9.47
C TRP A 85 6.86 18.78 10.04
N THR A 86 6.75 18.67 11.36
CA THR A 86 6.64 17.38 12.04
C THR A 86 5.38 16.64 11.61
N VAL A 87 4.24 17.32 11.64
CA VAL A 87 2.93 16.77 11.23
C VAL A 87 2.94 16.38 9.75
N PHE A 88 3.56 17.19 8.89
CA PHE A 88 3.67 16.88 7.46
C PHE A 88 4.44 15.59 7.23
N ILE A 89 5.60 15.42 7.85
CA ILE A 89 6.43 14.21 7.67
C ILE A 89 5.70 12.98 8.20
N VAL A 90 5.15 13.04 9.42
CA VAL A 90 4.41 11.93 10.02
C VAL A 90 3.17 11.59 9.19
N GLY A 91 2.39 12.60 8.81
CA GLY A 91 1.17 12.42 8.02
C GLY A 91 1.44 11.84 6.63
N ALA A 92 2.52 12.25 5.97
CA ALA A 92 2.92 11.70 4.67
C ALA A 92 3.26 10.20 4.78
N LEU A 93 3.92 9.77 5.84
CA LEU A 93 4.23 8.37 6.11
C LEU A 93 2.96 7.56 6.41
N GLU A 94 2.03 8.11 7.20
CA GLU A 94 0.76 7.45 7.54
C GLU A 94 -0.13 7.27 6.30
N ILE A 95 -0.29 8.31 5.48
CA ILE A 95 -1.08 8.26 4.24
C ILE A 95 -0.41 7.33 3.23
N GLY A 96 0.92 7.38 3.09
CA GLY A 96 1.68 6.46 2.25
C GLY A 96 1.46 5.00 2.64
N THR A 97 1.42 4.72 3.95
CA THR A 97 1.11 3.38 4.48
C THR A 97 -0.30 2.92 4.09
N LEU A 98 -1.32 3.79 4.22
CA LEU A 98 -2.69 3.47 3.79
C LEU A 98 -2.78 3.15 2.30
N ILE A 99 -2.13 3.95 1.45
CA ILE A 99 -2.10 3.73 0.01
C ILE A 99 -1.41 2.39 -0.31
N GLY A 100 -0.29 2.10 0.36
CA GLY A 100 0.42 0.83 0.22
C GLY A 100 -0.44 -0.38 0.62
N LEU A 101 -1.17 -0.28 1.74
CA LEU A 101 -2.10 -1.32 2.19
C LEU A 101 -3.27 -1.52 1.21
N ALA A 102 -3.86 -0.43 0.71
CA ALA A 102 -4.90 -0.49 -0.30
C ALA A 102 -4.39 -1.16 -1.60
N GLY A 103 -3.18 -0.81 -2.04
CA GLY A 103 -2.52 -1.44 -3.18
C GLY A 103 -2.27 -2.94 -2.98
N SER A 104 -1.87 -3.35 -1.78
CA SER A 104 -1.67 -4.77 -1.44
C SER A 104 -2.98 -5.56 -1.44
N ALA A 105 -4.07 -4.97 -0.96
CA ALA A 105 -5.40 -5.57 -0.98
C ALA A 105 -5.92 -5.77 -2.43
N MET A 106 -5.65 -4.81 -3.31
CA MET A 106 -5.99 -4.92 -4.75
C MET A 106 -5.06 -5.89 -5.50
N GLY A 107 -3.82 -6.09 -5.01
CA GLY A 107 -2.84 -6.99 -5.61
C GLY A 107 -3.18 -8.47 -5.51
N THR A 108 -4.11 -8.85 -4.63
CA THR A 108 -4.57 -10.24 -4.46
C THR A 108 -5.29 -10.74 -5.74
N ASP A 109 -5.96 -9.86 -6.47
CA ASP A 109 -6.58 -10.21 -7.76
C ASP A 109 -5.57 -10.56 -8.86
N LYS A 110 -4.37 -9.98 -8.82
CA LYS A 110 -3.31 -10.30 -9.79
C LYS A 110 -2.81 -11.73 -9.67
N SER A 111 -2.86 -12.33 -8.49
CA SER A 111 -2.48 -13.74 -8.29
C SER A 111 -3.49 -14.70 -8.91
N ILE A 112 -4.78 -14.35 -8.86
CA ILE A 112 -5.86 -15.12 -9.49
C ILE A 112 -5.75 -15.01 -11.01
N GLN A 113 -5.57 -13.80 -11.52
CA GLN A 113 -5.40 -13.55 -12.96
C GLN A 113 -4.15 -14.24 -13.54
N ASN A 114 -3.05 -14.25 -12.80
CA ASN A 114 -1.84 -14.99 -13.19
C ASN A 114 -2.03 -16.50 -13.17
N ARG A 115 -2.89 -17.05 -12.30
CA ARG A 115 -3.25 -18.47 -12.30
C ARG A 115 -4.10 -18.83 -13.53
N GLU A 116 -5.10 -18.03 -13.83
CA GLU A 116 -5.95 -18.24 -15.03
C GLU A 116 -5.12 -18.17 -16.31
N LEU A 117 -4.21 -17.17 -16.39
CA LEU A 117 -3.31 -17.05 -17.53
C LEU A 117 -2.39 -18.27 -17.70
N ARG A 118 -1.84 -18.80 -16.60
CA ARG A 118 -1.04 -20.03 -16.61
C ARG A 118 -1.85 -21.24 -17.04
N THR A 119 -3.07 -21.37 -16.57
CA THR A 119 -3.97 -22.47 -16.95
C THR A 119 -4.29 -22.42 -18.45
N MET A 120 -4.58 -21.23 -18.98
CA MET A 120 -4.81 -21.03 -20.41
C MET A 120 -3.55 -21.31 -21.23
N LEU A 121 -2.37 -20.89 -20.78
CA LEU A 121 -1.10 -21.20 -21.43
C LEU A 121 -0.82 -22.71 -21.47
N CYS A 122 -1.02 -23.43 -20.37
CA CYS A 122 -0.87 -24.89 -20.34
C CYS A 122 -1.88 -25.59 -21.27
N GLU A 123 -3.10 -25.08 -21.37
CA GLU A 123 -4.11 -25.63 -22.27
C GLU A 123 -3.77 -25.40 -23.74
N VAL A 124 -3.27 -24.22 -24.08
CA VAL A 124 -2.79 -23.89 -25.44
C VAL A 124 -1.60 -24.77 -25.81
N MET A 125 -0.61 -24.91 -24.90
CA MET A 125 0.55 -25.78 -25.13
C MET A 125 0.13 -27.24 -25.37
N ARG A 126 -0.79 -27.77 -24.58
CA ARG A 126 -1.31 -29.11 -24.76
C ARG A 126 -2.04 -29.28 -26.11
N LYS A 127 -2.79 -28.27 -26.56
CA LYS A 127 -3.44 -28.29 -27.89
C LYS A 127 -2.42 -28.22 -29.02
N LEU A 128 -1.33 -27.47 -28.84
CA LEU A 128 -0.23 -27.40 -29.81
C LEU A 128 0.48 -28.77 -29.92
N GLU A 129 0.82 -29.41 -28.81
CA GLU A 129 1.40 -30.76 -28.78
C GLU A 129 0.49 -31.77 -29.51
N HIS A 130 -0.80 -31.75 -29.25
CA HIS A 130 -1.75 -32.62 -29.89
C HIS A 130 -1.86 -32.38 -31.42
N MET A 131 -1.74 -31.12 -31.86
CA MET A 131 -1.71 -30.76 -33.28
C MET A 131 -0.41 -31.20 -33.95
N GLU A 132 0.73 -31.09 -33.24
CA GLU A 132 2.04 -31.52 -33.68
C GLU A 132 2.10 -33.03 -33.90
N GLU A 133 1.51 -33.81 -33.01
CA GLU A 133 1.37 -35.27 -33.11
C GLU A 133 0.54 -35.66 -34.35
N HIS A 134 -0.52 -34.90 -34.66
CA HIS A 134 -1.37 -35.16 -35.85
C HIS A 134 -0.76 -34.68 -37.18
N THR A 135 0.16 -33.73 -37.15
CA THR A 135 0.69 -33.11 -38.39
C THR A 135 2.09 -33.64 -38.76
N GLY A 136 2.70 -34.49 -37.92
CA GLY A 136 4.03 -35.09 -38.18
C GLY A 136 5.16 -34.06 -38.27
N MET A 137 4.97 -32.86 -37.73
CA MET A 137 5.95 -31.75 -37.70
C MET A 137 6.76 -31.88 -36.44
N SER A 138 7.93 -32.50 -36.54
CA SER A 138 8.76 -32.94 -35.44
C SER A 138 9.62 -31.86 -34.81
N THR A 139 9.81 -32.01 -33.50
CA THR A 139 11.04 -31.86 -32.70
C THR A 139 11.65 -30.50 -32.42
N GLU A 140 11.46 -29.41 -33.14
CA GLU A 140 12.05 -28.12 -32.80
C GLU A 140 11.23 -27.35 -31.76
N VAL A 141 9.92 -27.47 -31.77
CA VAL A 141 9.01 -26.82 -30.84
C VAL A 141 9.11 -27.43 -29.43
N THR A 142 9.28 -28.75 -29.34
CA THR A 142 9.43 -29.45 -28.05
C THR A 142 10.70 -29.05 -27.30
N LYS A 143 11.77 -28.79 -28.05
CA LYS A 143 13.05 -28.29 -27.46
C LYS A 143 12.95 -26.88 -26.94
N ASN A 144 12.14 -26.04 -27.58
CA ASN A 144 11.87 -24.67 -27.12
C ASN A 144 10.90 -24.63 -25.93
N SER A 145 9.92 -25.54 -25.83
CA SER A 145 9.01 -25.60 -24.67
C SER A 145 9.75 -25.96 -23.39
N HIS A 146 10.69 -26.92 -23.46
CA HIS A 146 11.52 -27.29 -22.31
C HIS A 146 12.41 -26.12 -21.82
N ASN A 147 12.92 -25.28 -22.73
CA ASN A 147 13.66 -24.07 -22.39
C ASN A 147 12.77 -23.00 -21.75
N LEU A 148 11.51 -22.86 -22.18
CA LEU A 148 10.56 -21.93 -21.60
C LEU A 148 10.17 -22.34 -20.16
N ASP A 149 9.99 -23.63 -19.88
CA ASP A 149 9.71 -24.12 -18.51
C ASP A 149 10.86 -23.83 -17.56
N ILE A 150 12.11 -23.91 -18.00
CA ILE A 150 13.30 -23.57 -17.22
C ILE A 150 13.35 -22.06 -16.97
N VAL A 151 13.09 -21.22 -17.97
CA VAL A 151 13.10 -19.77 -17.86
C VAL A 151 11.98 -19.27 -16.91
N PHE A 152 10.77 -19.84 -17.03
CA PHE A 152 9.66 -19.47 -16.12
C PHE A 152 9.89 -19.94 -14.70
N SER A 153 10.50 -21.12 -14.49
CA SER A 153 10.86 -21.61 -13.17
C SER A 153 11.95 -20.74 -12.51
N GLN A 154 12.96 -20.34 -13.30
CA GLN A 154 14.05 -19.49 -12.83
C GLN A 154 13.55 -18.08 -12.45
N SER A 155 12.70 -17.47 -13.30
CA SER A 155 12.07 -16.18 -13.03
C SER A 155 11.19 -16.18 -11.78
N TYR A 156 10.57 -17.33 -11.46
CA TYR A 156 9.79 -17.51 -10.24
C TYR A 156 10.67 -17.52 -8.99
N TYR A 157 11.80 -18.21 -9.02
CA TYR A 157 12.74 -18.23 -7.88
C TYR A 157 13.43 -16.88 -7.67
N ASP A 158 13.76 -16.14 -8.72
CA ASP A 158 14.34 -14.81 -8.64
C ASP A 158 13.36 -13.77 -8.07
N SER A 159 12.05 -13.94 -8.27
CA SER A 159 11.02 -13.06 -7.70
C SER A 159 10.71 -13.34 -6.22
N LEU A 160 11.19 -14.47 -5.66
CA LEU A 160 11.02 -14.82 -4.24
C LEU A 160 12.22 -14.39 -3.38
N THR A 161 13.32 -13.96 -4.00
CA THR A 161 14.57 -13.56 -3.32
C THR A 161 14.78 -12.05 -3.25
N LEU A 162 13.86 -11.24 -3.75
CA LEU A 162 13.74 -9.78 -3.59
C LEU A 162 12.58 -9.41 -2.66
#